data_07be3b38511f0d54c27ec5cefe327758
#
_entry.id   07be3b38511f0d54c27ec5cefe327758
#
_cell.length_a   1.000
_cell.length_b   1.000
_cell.length_c   1.000
_cell.angle_alpha   90.00
_cell.angle_beta   90.00
_cell.angle_gamma   90.00
#
_symmetry.space_group_name_H-M   'P 1'
#
loop_
_entity.id
_entity.type
_entity.pdbx_description
1 polymer ?
#
loop_
_entity_poly.entity_id
_entity_poly.type
_entity_poly.pdbx_seq_one_letter_code
_entity_poly.pdbx_strand_id
1 'polypeptide(L)'
;MGLYFPGVLETGKQDLLRALPAVDAVLREPAVRTLAERYGRAALTAAVRDSLEEARRSILTGEEPSVTGASVLETASRLLSGRGLRRVVNATGVILHTNLGRSVLSERAVAAVTEAATRYSNLEYHTVSGERGSRYDHAVPLLRELTGAEDALVVNNCAGATLLALSAVVADAGSVPEDAKSEVIVSRGQLIEIGGGFRIPEVLELSGARLREVGTTNRTRLADYEKAIGGNTRAILWVHPSNFEVRGFTESASVADLTSLGLPVIADVGSGALLPLGDEPRVEGAVRDGASLVLFSGDKLLGGPQAGIAVGEGCWISAMRRHPLARALRADKLCLAALEATLGAYLEGTAREELPTLEMFHVPVEELRERADLLAGDLARIAVGFEVDVTPSVARSGGGTLPVHELPSLAVRLGGDNVEVLAARLRAAEVPVVGRVGEGRLWLDVRTLLPGDEEAVVEAVKEAAAGAAGSAGG
;
A
#
# COMPACT_ATOMS: atom_id res chain seq x y z
N MET A 1 45.78 -1.66 -39.09
CA MET A 1 46.65 -1.46 -37.91
C MET A 1 46.42 -0.02 -37.46
N GLY A 2 45.34 0.20 -36.74
CA GLY A 2 44.94 1.49 -36.18
C GLY A 2 45.29 1.56 -34.72
N LEU A 3 46.21 2.43 -34.38
CA LEU A 3 46.66 2.70 -33.00
C LEU A 3 45.53 3.42 -32.28
N TYR A 4 44.93 2.73 -31.29
CA TYR A 4 43.97 3.30 -30.34
C TYR A 4 44.76 4.12 -29.33
N PHE A 5 44.72 5.45 -29.44
CA PHE A 5 45.26 6.35 -28.39
C PHE A 5 44.18 6.46 -27.29
N PRO A 6 44.49 6.18 -26.03
CA PRO A 6 43.58 6.44 -24.92
C PRO A 6 43.46 7.94 -24.71
N GLY A 7 42.19 8.41 -24.78
CA GLY A 7 41.68 9.76 -24.82
C GLY A 7 42.40 10.82 -24.01
N VAL A 8 42.77 11.87 -24.69
CA VAL A 8 42.82 13.21 -24.12
C VAL A 8 41.38 13.60 -23.81
N LEU A 9 41.01 13.68 -22.53
CA LEU A 9 39.76 14.30 -22.11
C LEU A 9 39.74 15.70 -22.69
N GLU A 10 38.66 16.08 -23.39
CA GLU A 10 38.47 17.42 -23.92
C GLU A 10 38.78 18.45 -22.83
N THR A 11 39.51 19.52 -23.18
CA THR A 11 40.06 20.51 -22.22
C THR A 11 38.97 21.05 -21.26
N GLY A 12 37.72 21.23 -21.74
CA GLY A 12 36.60 21.65 -20.93
C GLY A 12 36.17 20.66 -19.81
N LYS A 13 36.24 19.36 -20.08
CA LYS A 13 35.91 18.34 -19.06
C LYS A 13 36.99 18.32 -17.93
N GLN A 14 38.26 18.52 -18.27
CA GLN A 14 39.32 18.59 -17.27
C GLN A 14 39.16 19.81 -16.36
N ASP A 15 38.75 20.94 -16.91
CA ASP A 15 38.53 22.17 -16.14
C ASP A 15 37.34 22.05 -15.20
N LEU A 16 36.24 21.44 -15.65
CA LEU A 16 35.07 21.15 -14.81
C LEU A 16 35.43 20.16 -13.68
N LEU A 17 36.22 19.12 -13.95
CA LEU A 17 36.64 18.19 -12.90
C LEU A 17 37.55 18.85 -11.87
N ARG A 18 38.39 19.81 -12.27
CA ARG A 18 39.21 20.60 -11.34
C ARG A 18 38.43 21.62 -10.54
N ALA A 19 37.28 22.10 -11.08
CA ALA A 19 36.41 23.04 -10.40
C ALA A 19 35.55 22.39 -9.29
N LEU A 20 35.47 21.05 -9.22
CA LEU A 20 34.78 20.35 -8.16
C LEU A 20 35.32 20.75 -6.78
N PRO A 21 34.46 21.24 -5.86
CA PRO A 21 34.91 21.64 -4.53
C PRO A 21 35.37 20.43 -3.71
N ALA A 22 36.37 20.66 -2.85
CA ALA A 22 36.73 19.64 -1.87
C ALA A 22 35.62 19.44 -0.84
N VAL A 23 35.43 18.21 -0.34
CA VAL A 23 34.43 17.88 0.69
C VAL A 23 34.48 18.85 1.87
N ASP A 24 35.69 19.16 2.37
CA ASP A 24 35.85 20.08 3.49
C ASP A 24 35.47 21.53 3.15
N ALA A 25 35.54 21.95 1.89
CA ALA A 25 35.10 23.25 1.45
C ALA A 25 33.57 23.32 1.48
N VAL A 26 32.88 22.29 0.96
CA VAL A 26 31.43 22.17 1.00
C VAL A 26 30.93 22.13 2.45
N LEU A 27 31.61 21.40 3.33
CA LEU A 27 31.24 21.28 4.74
C LEU A 27 31.49 22.57 5.59
N ARG A 28 32.03 23.64 4.99
CA ARG A 28 32.13 24.96 5.62
C ARG A 28 30.99 25.92 5.25
N GLU A 29 30.14 25.54 4.31
CA GLU A 29 28.99 26.36 3.91
C GLU A 29 28.04 26.61 5.10
N PRO A 30 27.42 27.79 5.19
CA PRO A 30 26.55 28.15 6.33
C PRO A 30 25.39 27.16 6.54
N ALA A 31 24.81 26.64 5.47
CA ALA A 31 23.70 25.67 5.52
C ALA A 31 24.07 24.32 6.14
N VAL A 32 25.34 23.97 6.22
CA VAL A 32 25.83 22.70 6.79
C VAL A 32 25.38 22.51 8.23
N ARG A 33 25.34 23.58 9.02
CA ARG A 33 24.94 23.51 10.43
C ARG A 33 23.53 22.96 10.58
N THR A 34 22.55 23.54 9.88
CA THR A 34 21.15 23.13 9.92
C THR A 34 20.97 21.69 9.40
N LEU A 35 21.65 21.35 8.29
CA LEU A 35 21.60 19.99 7.73
C LEU A 35 22.24 18.95 8.65
N ALA A 36 23.33 19.30 9.31
CA ALA A 36 23.98 18.41 10.26
C ALA A 36 23.19 18.19 11.55
N GLU A 37 22.48 19.21 12.03
CA GLU A 37 21.54 19.10 13.15
C GLU A 37 20.36 18.16 12.78
N ARG A 38 19.88 18.23 11.54
CA ARG A 38 18.74 17.42 11.06
C ARG A 38 19.10 15.98 10.74
N TYR A 39 20.20 15.74 10.03
CA TYR A 39 20.55 14.43 9.47
C TYR A 39 21.75 13.76 10.15
N GLY A 40 22.46 14.46 11.00
CA GLY A 40 23.72 14.03 11.57
C GLY A 40 24.94 14.30 10.67
N ARG A 41 26.04 14.75 11.27
CA ARG A 41 27.26 15.15 10.53
C ARG A 41 27.86 14.05 9.67
N ALA A 42 27.83 12.80 10.15
CA ALA A 42 28.39 11.66 9.41
C ALA A 42 27.57 11.36 8.14
N ALA A 43 26.23 11.36 8.23
CA ALA A 43 25.35 11.15 7.10
C ALA A 43 25.47 12.28 6.06
N LEU A 44 25.54 13.54 6.51
CA LEU A 44 25.74 14.69 5.63
C LEU A 44 27.09 14.61 4.90
N THR A 45 28.16 14.22 5.60
CA THR A 45 29.47 14.06 4.96
C THR A 45 29.48 12.97 3.90
N ALA A 46 28.79 11.85 4.15
CA ALA A 46 28.62 10.78 3.16
C ALA A 46 27.83 11.28 1.94
N ALA A 47 26.70 11.96 2.15
CA ALA A 47 25.87 12.50 1.07
C ALA A 47 26.62 13.54 0.22
N VAL A 48 27.44 14.40 0.83
CA VAL A 48 28.31 15.34 0.09
C VAL A 48 29.31 14.58 -0.80
N ARG A 49 29.90 13.50 -0.33
CA ARG A 49 30.80 12.65 -1.14
C ARG A 49 30.05 12.00 -2.30
N ASP A 50 28.86 11.45 -2.04
CA ASP A 50 28.02 10.84 -3.06
C ASP A 50 27.62 11.86 -4.14
N SER A 51 27.26 13.10 -3.74
CA SER A 51 26.90 14.20 -4.65
C SER A 51 28.09 14.63 -5.52
N LEU A 52 29.29 14.71 -4.98
CA LEU A 52 30.50 15.02 -5.73
C LEU A 52 30.86 13.90 -6.72
N GLU A 53 30.64 12.65 -6.35
CA GLU A 53 30.87 11.51 -7.23
C GLU A 53 29.82 11.44 -8.36
N GLU A 54 28.57 11.82 -8.08
CA GLU A 54 27.54 11.98 -9.11
C GLU A 54 27.90 13.09 -10.09
N ALA A 55 28.28 14.29 -9.60
CA ALA A 55 28.74 15.39 -10.43
C ALA A 55 29.96 15.00 -11.29
N ARG A 56 30.91 14.24 -10.74
CA ARG A 56 32.07 13.71 -11.49
C ARG A 56 31.64 12.79 -12.63
N ARG A 57 30.67 11.90 -12.37
CA ARG A 57 30.12 10.99 -13.40
C ARG A 57 29.41 11.77 -14.51
N SER A 58 28.59 12.75 -14.17
CA SER A 58 27.91 13.64 -15.13
C SER A 58 28.89 14.37 -16.04
N ILE A 59 29.97 14.94 -15.48
CA ILE A 59 31.03 15.60 -16.28
C ILE A 59 31.69 14.60 -17.24
N LEU A 60 31.98 13.38 -16.78
CA LEU A 60 32.62 12.35 -17.62
C LEU A 60 31.70 11.88 -18.76
N THR A 61 30.37 11.86 -18.54
CA THR A 61 29.38 11.53 -19.57
C THR A 61 29.08 12.70 -20.52
N GLY A 62 29.62 13.90 -20.26
CA GLY A 62 29.51 15.07 -21.14
C GLY A 62 28.43 16.06 -20.72
N GLU A 63 27.93 15.95 -19.52
CA GLU A 63 27.04 16.94 -18.92
C GLU A 63 27.87 18.06 -18.24
N GLU A 64 27.29 19.26 -18.11
CA GLU A 64 27.91 20.39 -17.41
C GLU A 64 27.10 20.73 -16.14
N PRO A 65 27.20 19.92 -15.07
CA PRO A 65 26.46 20.18 -13.84
C PRO A 65 27.02 21.44 -13.12
N SER A 66 26.15 22.16 -12.39
CA SER A 66 26.62 23.19 -11.47
C SER A 66 27.41 22.55 -10.32
N VAL A 67 28.66 22.98 -10.14
CA VAL A 67 29.61 22.36 -9.18
C VAL A 67 30.01 23.32 -8.04
N THR A 68 29.13 24.22 -7.66
CA THR A 68 29.35 25.10 -6.50
C THR A 68 29.13 24.36 -5.17
N GLY A 69 29.71 24.85 -4.07
CA GLY A 69 29.46 24.27 -2.74
C GLY A 69 27.97 24.21 -2.39
N ALA A 70 27.20 25.24 -2.78
CA ALA A 70 25.76 25.32 -2.58
C ALA A 70 25.01 24.25 -3.39
N SER A 71 25.32 24.05 -4.68
CA SER A 71 24.66 23.04 -5.52
C SER A 71 24.97 21.61 -5.06
N VAL A 72 26.17 21.37 -4.58
CA VAL A 72 26.56 20.08 -3.98
C VAL A 72 25.79 19.81 -2.69
N LEU A 73 25.59 20.83 -1.83
CA LEU A 73 24.79 20.70 -0.61
C LEU A 73 23.31 20.50 -0.91
N GLU A 74 22.76 21.15 -1.92
CA GLU A 74 21.38 20.94 -2.36
C GLU A 74 21.19 19.48 -2.82
N THR A 75 22.11 18.95 -3.63
CA THR A 75 22.08 17.54 -4.04
C THR A 75 22.25 16.60 -2.83
N ALA A 76 23.18 16.88 -1.91
CA ALA A 76 23.35 16.12 -0.68
C ALA A 76 22.10 16.15 0.20
N SER A 77 21.44 17.30 0.34
CA SER A 77 20.18 17.44 1.07
C SER A 77 19.07 16.59 0.43
N ARG A 78 18.96 16.61 -0.88
CA ARG A 78 17.99 15.82 -1.66
C ARG A 78 18.25 14.30 -1.49
N LEU A 79 19.51 13.87 -1.53
CA LEU A 79 19.87 12.46 -1.27
C LEU A 79 19.51 12.04 0.16
N LEU A 80 19.72 12.92 1.15
CA LEU A 80 19.37 12.66 2.55
C LEU A 80 17.87 12.67 2.78
N SER A 81 17.17 13.64 2.22
CA SER A 81 15.70 13.74 2.34
C SER A 81 14.99 12.58 1.65
N GLY A 82 15.60 11.95 0.65
CA GLY A 82 15.09 10.75 0.00
C GLY A 82 15.30 9.44 0.78
N ARG A 83 16.05 9.46 1.90
CA ARG A 83 16.33 8.24 2.68
C ARG A 83 15.25 8.02 3.75
N GLY A 84 14.84 6.75 3.90
CA GLY A 84 13.90 6.31 4.93
C GLY A 84 12.43 6.55 4.59
N LEU A 85 11.56 6.03 5.46
CA LEU A 85 10.12 6.28 5.38
C LEU A 85 9.82 7.70 5.85
N ARG A 86 9.04 8.45 5.06
CA ARG A 86 8.65 9.83 5.37
C ARG A 86 7.22 10.11 4.92
N ARG A 87 6.60 11.16 5.47
CA ARG A 87 5.32 11.67 5.01
C ARG A 87 5.41 12.02 3.52
N VAL A 88 4.35 11.66 2.80
CA VAL A 88 4.13 12.02 1.39
C VAL A 88 2.66 12.46 1.28
N VAL A 89 2.40 13.55 0.58
CA VAL A 89 1.05 13.96 0.24
C VAL A 89 0.57 13.19 -0.97
N ASN A 90 -0.55 12.50 -0.84
CA ASN A 90 -1.20 11.78 -1.92
C ASN A 90 -2.26 12.66 -2.59
N ALA A 91 -1.89 13.32 -3.67
CA ALA A 91 -2.79 14.11 -4.52
C ALA A 91 -3.12 13.37 -5.84
N THR A 92 -3.09 12.03 -5.86
CA THR A 92 -3.31 11.25 -7.08
C THR A 92 -4.78 10.94 -7.36
N GLY A 93 -5.66 11.01 -6.36
CA GLY A 93 -7.04 10.51 -6.44
C GLY A 93 -7.13 8.97 -6.36
N VAL A 94 -6.05 8.28 -5.96
CA VAL A 94 -6.06 6.84 -5.68
C VAL A 94 -6.03 6.63 -4.17
N ILE A 95 -7.15 6.21 -3.57
CA ILE A 95 -7.33 6.14 -2.11
C ILE A 95 -6.33 5.15 -1.49
N LEU A 96 -6.37 3.89 -1.93
CA LEU A 96 -5.48 2.82 -1.46
C LEU A 96 -4.24 2.70 -2.36
N HIS A 97 -3.47 3.79 -2.47
CA HIS A 97 -2.31 3.82 -3.35
C HIS A 97 -1.21 2.88 -2.85
N THR A 98 -0.96 1.78 -3.56
CA THR A 98 -0.06 0.70 -3.13
C THR A 98 1.35 1.21 -2.79
N ASN A 99 1.92 2.09 -3.62
CA ASN A 99 3.28 2.60 -3.42
C ASN A 99 3.37 3.72 -2.37
N LEU A 100 2.24 4.24 -1.89
CA LEU A 100 2.16 5.27 -0.86
C LEU A 100 1.68 4.73 0.50
N GLY A 101 1.62 3.41 0.67
CA GLY A 101 1.35 2.77 1.95
C GLY A 101 -0.09 2.29 2.15
N ARG A 102 -0.98 2.47 1.16
CA ARG A 102 -2.41 2.06 1.21
C ARG A 102 -3.20 2.82 2.28
N SER A 103 -3.90 2.09 3.18
CA SER A 103 -4.73 2.69 4.22
C SER A 103 -3.91 3.49 5.23
N VAL A 104 -4.40 4.69 5.56
CA VAL A 104 -3.88 5.52 6.65
C VAL A 104 -4.68 5.23 7.91
N LEU A 105 -3.99 5.11 9.04
CA LEU A 105 -4.62 4.82 10.33
C LEU A 105 -5.38 6.04 10.86
N SER A 106 -6.50 5.80 11.55
CA SER A 106 -7.22 6.82 12.28
C SER A 106 -6.40 7.37 13.46
N GLU A 107 -6.73 8.56 13.95
CA GLU A 107 -6.09 9.14 15.15
C GLU A 107 -6.18 8.20 16.36
N ARG A 108 -7.32 7.55 16.56
CA ARG A 108 -7.54 6.55 17.60
C ARG A 108 -6.58 5.36 17.46
N ALA A 109 -6.37 4.86 16.24
CA ALA A 109 -5.44 3.77 15.98
C ALA A 109 -3.98 4.21 16.18
N VAL A 110 -3.62 5.43 15.77
CA VAL A 110 -2.29 6.01 16.02
C VAL A 110 -2.03 6.16 17.53
N ALA A 111 -3.01 6.64 18.31
CA ALA A 111 -2.90 6.73 19.76
C ALA A 111 -2.66 5.35 20.41
N ALA A 112 -3.43 4.33 19.99
CA ALA A 112 -3.27 2.96 20.48
C ALA A 112 -1.90 2.37 20.15
N VAL A 113 -1.39 2.60 18.92
CA VAL A 113 -0.04 2.20 18.51
C VAL A 113 1.02 2.88 19.36
N THR A 114 0.87 4.18 19.60
CA THR A 114 1.82 4.96 20.39
C THR A 114 1.89 4.46 21.83
N GLU A 115 0.75 4.17 22.45
CA GLU A 115 0.68 3.60 23.78
C GLU A 115 1.34 2.21 23.83
N ALA A 116 0.98 1.32 22.92
CA ALA A 116 1.57 -0.02 22.81
C ALA A 116 3.09 0.02 22.55
N ALA A 117 3.59 1.01 21.80
CA ALA A 117 5.01 1.17 21.49
C ALA A 117 5.82 1.66 22.69
N THR A 118 5.26 2.59 23.48
CA THR A 118 5.99 3.32 24.52
C THR A 118 5.84 2.72 25.91
N ARG A 119 4.96 1.72 26.11
CA ARG A 119 4.68 1.08 27.39
C ARG A 119 4.67 -0.44 27.28
N TYR A 120 4.72 -1.11 28.43
CA TYR A 120 4.35 -2.53 28.53
C TYR A 120 2.84 -2.67 28.28
N SER A 121 2.43 -3.80 27.73
CA SER A 121 1.03 -4.10 27.44
C SER A 121 0.66 -5.50 27.93
N ASN A 122 -0.62 -5.75 28.05
CA ASN A 122 -1.21 -7.03 28.42
C ASN A 122 -1.29 -8.02 27.23
N LEU A 123 -0.41 -7.88 26.23
CA LEU A 123 -0.46 -8.64 24.97
C LEU A 123 -0.75 -10.15 25.12
N GLU A 124 -0.13 -10.80 26.10
CA GLU A 124 -0.34 -12.22 26.41
C GLU A 124 -0.50 -12.39 27.93
N TYR A 125 -1.25 -11.48 28.58
CA TYR A 125 -1.44 -11.50 30.04
C TYR A 125 -2.84 -11.04 30.44
N HIS A 126 -3.55 -11.87 31.20
CA HIS A 126 -4.84 -11.52 31.78
C HIS A 126 -4.64 -10.75 33.08
N THR A 127 -4.84 -9.46 33.04
CA THR A 127 -4.60 -8.57 34.21
C THR A 127 -5.52 -8.84 35.39
N VAL A 128 -6.71 -9.41 35.15
CA VAL A 128 -7.68 -9.71 36.19
C VAL A 128 -7.33 -11.02 36.91
N SER A 129 -7.00 -12.09 36.18
CA SER A 129 -6.68 -13.39 36.77
C SER A 129 -5.20 -13.56 37.13
N GLY A 130 -4.32 -12.73 36.57
CA GLY A 130 -2.87 -12.87 36.71
C GLY A 130 -2.26 -14.02 35.88
N GLU A 131 -3.02 -14.59 34.96
CA GLU A 131 -2.63 -15.75 34.19
C GLU A 131 -2.08 -15.32 32.80
N ARG A 132 -1.41 -16.27 32.14
CA ARG A 132 -0.99 -16.10 30.76
C ARG A 132 -2.20 -16.09 29.84
N GLY A 133 -2.37 -15.00 29.09
CA GLY A 133 -3.35 -14.84 28.02
C GLY A 133 -2.81 -15.19 26.64
N SER A 134 -3.63 -14.91 25.65
CA SER A 134 -3.29 -15.04 24.24
C SER A 134 -3.37 -13.67 23.56
N ARG A 135 -2.42 -13.37 22.65
CA ARG A 135 -2.49 -12.16 21.83
C ARG A 135 -3.74 -12.08 20.96
N TYR A 136 -4.39 -13.20 20.70
CA TYR A 136 -5.64 -13.27 19.93
C TYR A 136 -6.85 -12.79 20.72
N ASP A 137 -6.72 -12.68 22.06
CA ASP A 137 -7.83 -12.27 22.94
C ASP A 137 -8.26 -10.81 22.71
N HIS A 138 -7.46 -10.01 22.01
CA HIS A 138 -7.74 -8.59 21.75
C HIS A 138 -8.66 -8.39 20.53
N ALA A 139 -8.22 -8.72 19.32
CA ALA A 139 -8.98 -8.48 18.09
C ALA A 139 -10.06 -9.53 17.78
N VAL A 140 -9.89 -10.79 18.25
CA VAL A 140 -10.78 -11.89 17.89
C VAL A 140 -12.23 -11.69 18.34
N PRO A 141 -12.54 -11.23 19.56
CA PRO A 141 -13.93 -10.97 19.97
C PRO A 141 -14.63 -9.96 19.05
N LEU A 142 -13.93 -8.88 18.67
CA LEU A 142 -14.44 -7.83 17.80
C LEU A 142 -14.71 -8.37 16.37
N LEU A 143 -13.77 -9.17 15.85
CA LEU A 143 -13.93 -9.81 14.54
C LEU A 143 -15.13 -10.76 14.50
N ARG A 144 -15.31 -11.55 15.55
CA ARG A 144 -16.47 -12.46 15.68
C ARG A 144 -17.80 -11.69 15.68
N GLU A 145 -17.87 -10.60 16.43
CA GLU A 145 -19.05 -9.76 16.52
C GLU A 145 -19.38 -9.10 15.18
N LEU A 146 -18.38 -8.56 14.49
CA LEU A 146 -18.56 -7.87 13.23
C LEU A 146 -18.87 -8.79 12.05
N THR A 147 -18.37 -10.03 12.08
CA THR A 147 -18.48 -10.95 10.93
C THR A 147 -19.46 -12.10 11.13
N GLY A 148 -19.87 -12.37 12.37
CA GLY A 148 -20.69 -13.54 12.72
C GLY A 148 -19.93 -14.86 12.67
N ALA A 149 -18.61 -14.86 12.49
CA ALA A 149 -17.80 -16.07 12.46
C ALA A 149 -17.64 -16.70 13.85
N GLU A 150 -17.42 -18.01 13.92
CA GLU A 150 -17.21 -18.73 15.17
C GLU A 150 -15.91 -18.31 15.86
N ASP A 151 -14.83 -18.11 15.08
CA ASP A 151 -13.51 -17.76 15.57
C ASP A 151 -12.73 -16.96 14.52
N ALA A 152 -11.58 -16.40 14.91
CA ALA A 152 -10.72 -15.60 14.05
C ALA A 152 -9.23 -15.78 14.38
N LEU A 153 -8.38 -15.46 13.42
CA LEU A 153 -6.92 -15.43 13.58
C LEU A 153 -6.36 -14.21 12.82
N VAL A 154 -5.40 -13.53 13.45
CA VAL A 154 -4.70 -12.38 12.83
C VAL A 154 -3.23 -12.75 12.64
N VAL A 155 -2.74 -12.57 11.41
CA VAL A 155 -1.34 -12.74 11.01
C VAL A 155 -0.84 -11.45 10.33
N ASN A 156 0.42 -11.42 9.93
CA ASN A 156 1.07 -10.19 9.47
C ASN A 156 0.61 -9.66 8.09
N ASN A 157 0.05 -10.50 7.22
CA ASN A 157 -0.54 -10.08 5.94
C ASN A 157 -1.44 -11.18 5.34
N CYS A 158 -2.29 -10.82 4.35
CA CYS A 158 -3.25 -11.73 3.74
C CYS A 158 -2.59 -12.90 3.00
N ALA A 159 -1.47 -12.66 2.30
CA ALA A 159 -0.71 -13.75 1.64
C ALA A 159 -0.27 -14.83 2.64
N GLY A 160 0.19 -14.39 3.82
CA GLY A 160 0.50 -15.29 4.93
C GLY A 160 -0.72 -16.01 5.48
N ALA A 161 -1.88 -15.34 5.56
CA ALA A 161 -3.14 -15.96 5.96
C ALA A 161 -3.56 -17.06 4.96
N THR A 162 -3.46 -16.79 3.67
CA THR A 162 -3.79 -17.74 2.60
C THR A 162 -2.86 -18.95 2.63
N LEU A 163 -1.54 -18.74 2.74
CA LEU A 163 -0.57 -19.82 2.87
C LEU A 163 -0.86 -20.67 4.12
N LEU A 164 -1.11 -20.04 5.26
CA LEU A 164 -1.37 -20.73 6.53
C LEU A 164 -2.69 -21.51 6.49
N ALA A 165 -3.76 -20.93 5.94
CA ALA A 165 -5.05 -21.61 5.78
C ALA A 165 -4.93 -22.86 4.92
N LEU A 166 -4.30 -22.75 3.75
CA LEU A 166 -4.06 -23.86 2.84
C LEU A 166 -3.19 -24.95 3.50
N SER A 167 -2.07 -24.55 4.15
CA SER A 167 -1.19 -25.50 4.83
C SER A 167 -1.90 -26.22 5.98
N ALA A 168 -2.75 -25.53 6.75
CA ALA A 168 -3.50 -26.14 7.84
C ALA A 168 -4.54 -27.15 7.34
N VAL A 169 -5.27 -26.82 6.27
CA VAL A 169 -6.26 -27.73 5.64
C VAL A 169 -5.58 -28.97 5.06
N VAL A 170 -4.41 -28.81 4.45
CA VAL A 170 -3.62 -29.94 3.90
C VAL A 170 -3.10 -30.84 5.03
N ALA A 171 -2.62 -30.25 6.12
CA ALA A 171 -2.05 -30.99 7.25
C ALA A 171 -3.10 -31.75 8.08
N ASP A 172 -4.33 -31.21 8.18
CA ASP A 172 -5.43 -31.84 8.95
C ASP A 172 -6.10 -33.03 8.19
N ALA A 173 -5.72 -33.23 6.95
CA ALA A 173 -6.41 -34.13 6.01
C ALA A 173 -6.22 -35.64 6.27
N GLY A 174 -5.78 -36.10 7.45
CA GLY A 174 -5.61 -37.54 7.74
C GLY A 174 -4.68 -38.25 6.75
N SER A 175 -4.48 -39.56 6.89
CA SER A 175 -3.56 -40.35 6.07
C SER A 175 -3.94 -40.36 4.58
N VAL A 176 -3.39 -39.38 3.83
CA VAL A 176 -3.25 -39.50 2.39
C VAL A 176 -2.08 -40.44 2.14
N PRO A 177 -2.17 -41.39 1.18
CA PRO A 177 -1.01 -42.18 0.79
C PRO A 177 0.21 -41.30 0.57
N GLU A 178 1.39 -41.74 1.01
CA GLU A 178 2.64 -40.94 1.04
C GLU A 178 3.04 -40.36 -0.34
N ASP A 179 2.53 -41.00 -1.41
CA ASP A 179 2.70 -40.64 -2.82
C ASP A 179 1.57 -39.76 -3.41
N ALA A 180 0.46 -39.53 -2.67
CA ALA A 180 -0.69 -38.77 -3.14
C ALA A 180 -0.77 -37.42 -2.45
N LYS A 181 -0.47 -36.32 -3.18
CA LYS A 181 -0.62 -34.95 -2.67
C LYS A 181 -2.10 -34.56 -2.51
N SER A 182 -2.42 -33.90 -1.40
CA SER A 182 -3.72 -33.25 -1.19
C SER A 182 -4.01 -32.22 -2.29
N GLU A 183 -5.23 -32.21 -2.83
CA GLU A 183 -5.64 -31.31 -3.90
C GLU A 183 -6.54 -30.20 -3.38
N VAL A 184 -6.35 -28.99 -3.89
CA VAL A 184 -7.23 -27.85 -3.69
C VAL A 184 -7.75 -27.39 -5.04
N ILE A 185 -9.09 -27.32 -5.17
CA ILE A 185 -9.75 -26.92 -6.42
C ILE A 185 -9.83 -25.40 -6.50
N VAL A 186 -9.45 -24.83 -7.65
CA VAL A 186 -9.53 -23.40 -7.94
C VAL A 186 -10.06 -23.18 -9.35
N SER A 187 -10.91 -22.17 -9.55
CA SER A 187 -11.32 -21.76 -10.90
C SER A 187 -10.15 -21.15 -11.67
N ARG A 188 -10.02 -21.49 -12.96
CA ARG A 188 -9.04 -20.83 -13.85
C ARG A 188 -9.23 -19.32 -13.93
N GLY A 189 -10.47 -18.83 -13.84
CA GLY A 189 -10.78 -17.39 -13.78
C GLY A 189 -10.34 -16.70 -12.48
N GLN A 190 -9.93 -17.47 -11.47
CA GLN A 190 -9.49 -16.99 -10.15
C GLN A 190 -7.99 -17.20 -9.90
N LEU A 191 -7.24 -17.66 -10.90
CA LEU A 191 -5.78 -17.77 -10.84
C LEU A 191 -5.18 -16.40 -11.10
N ILE A 192 -5.22 -15.54 -10.07
CA ILE A 192 -4.84 -14.14 -10.17
C ILE A 192 -3.39 -13.92 -9.76
N GLU A 193 -2.79 -12.85 -10.31
CA GLU A 193 -1.57 -12.22 -9.81
C GLU A 193 -1.95 -10.88 -9.16
N ILE A 194 -1.55 -10.70 -7.91
CA ILE A 194 -1.67 -9.45 -7.16
C ILE A 194 -0.30 -8.78 -7.10
N GLY A 195 -0.27 -7.46 -6.90
CA GLY A 195 0.95 -6.65 -6.96
C GLY A 195 2.16 -7.25 -6.23
N GLY A 196 3.35 -7.10 -6.81
CA GLY A 196 4.59 -7.66 -6.29
C GLY A 196 4.87 -9.11 -6.69
N GLY A 197 4.13 -9.65 -7.67
CA GLY A 197 4.34 -11.01 -8.16
C GLY A 197 3.70 -12.10 -7.31
N PHE A 198 2.77 -11.76 -6.42
CA PHE A 198 2.00 -12.74 -5.66
C PHE A 198 1.02 -13.47 -6.57
N ARG A 199 1.23 -14.76 -6.77
CA ARG A 199 0.41 -15.64 -7.63
C ARG A 199 -0.20 -16.76 -6.81
N ILE A 200 -1.50 -16.94 -6.94
CA ILE A 200 -2.24 -18.02 -6.25
C ILE A 200 -1.64 -19.40 -6.48
N PRO A 201 -1.25 -19.82 -7.72
CA PRO A 201 -0.62 -21.13 -7.92
C PRO A 201 0.65 -21.35 -7.09
N GLU A 202 1.52 -20.34 -7.01
CA GLU A 202 2.79 -20.45 -6.28
C GLU A 202 2.57 -20.57 -4.76
N VAL A 203 1.59 -19.84 -4.21
CA VAL A 203 1.21 -19.96 -2.78
C VAL A 203 0.62 -21.34 -2.48
N LEU A 204 -0.18 -21.86 -3.39
CA LEU A 204 -0.75 -23.20 -3.29
C LEU A 204 0.34 -24.27 -3.26
N GLU A 205 1.34 -24.18 -4.13
CA GLU A 205 2.48 -25.12 -4.13
C GLU A 205 3.28 -25.04 -2.83
N LEU A 206 3.53 -23.83 -2.32
CA LEU A 206 4.22 -23.60 -1.05
C LEU A 206 3.47 -24.18 0.15
N SER A 207 2.15 -24.28 0.09
CA SER A 207 1.33 -24.90 1.16
C SER A 207 1.45 -26.41 1.22
N GLY A 208 2.08 -27.04 0.22
CA GLY A 208 2.13 -28.49 0.04
C GLY A 208 0.93 -29.06 -0.70
N ALA A 209 -0.06 -28.26 -1.04
CA ALA A 209 -1.21 -28.67 -1.85
C ALA A 209 -0.84 -28.82 -3.32
N ARG A 210 -1.63 -29.63 -4.03
CA ARG A 210 -1.64 -29.68 -5.50
C ARG A 210 -2.80 -28.84 -6.02
N LEU A 211 -2.52 -27.94 -6.94
CA LEU A 211 -3.53 -27.17 -7.63
C LEU A 211 -4.36 -28.08 -8.56
N ARG A 212 -5.70 -28.02 -8.40
CA ARG A 212 -6.67 -28.64 -9.30
C ARG A 212 -7.51 -27.55 -9.97
N GLU A 213 -7.15 -27.21 -11.20
CA GLU A 213 -7.84 -26.17 -11.96
C GLU A 213 -9.16 -26.67 -12.55
N VAL A 214 -10.21 -25.84 -12.51
CA VAL A 214 -11.52 -26.12 -13.09
C VAL A 214 -12.04 -24.98 -13.95
N GLY A 215 -12.96 -25.30 -14.86
CA GLY A 215 -13.59 -24.33 -15.75
C GLY A 215 -12.65 -23.73 -16.78
N THR A 216 -12.95 -22.51 -17.19
CA THR A 216 -12.19 -21.70 -18.13
C THR A 216 -11.96 -20.30 -17.59
N THR A 217 -11.22 -19.45 -18.30
CA THR A 217 -10.91 -18.07 -17.88
C THR A 217 -12.15 -17.27 -17.56
N ASN A 218 -13.23 -17.40 -18.35
CA ASN A 218 -14.44 -16.58 -18.23
C ASN A 218 -15.65 -17.36 -17.72
N ARG A 219 -15.60 -18.69 -17.67
CA ARG A 219 -16.74 -19.52 -17.22
C ARG A 219 -16.30 -20.67 -16.36
N THR A 220 -16.84 -20.71 -15.15
CA THR A 220 -16.68 -21.84 -14.23
C THR A 220 -18.01 -22.08 -13.52
N ARG A 221 -18.60 -23.24 -13.76
CA ARG A 221 -19.89 -23.63 -13.20
C ARG A 221 -19.71 -24.55 -12.02
N LEU A 222 -20.71 -24.66 -11.17
CA LEU A 222 -20.73 -25.61 -10.06
C LEU A 222 -20.39 -27.04 -10.51
N ALA A 223 -20.93 -27.49 -11.66
CA ALA A 223 -20.65 -28.81 -12.23
C ALA A 223 -19.19 -29.05 -12.61
N ASP A 224 -18.39 -27.99 -12.84
CA ASP A 224 -16.95 -28.11 -13.11
C ASP A 224 -16.19 -28.48 -11.84
N TYR A 225 -16.60 -27.91 -10.70
CA TYR A 225 -16.08 -28.26 -9.38
C TYR A 225 -16.50 -29.68 -8.99
N GLU A 226 -17.77 -30.00 -9.12
CA GLU A 226 -18.33 -31.32 -8.78
C GLU A 226 -17.58 -32.45 -9.50
N LYS A 227 -17.33 -32.33 -10.81
CA LYS A 227 -16.58 -33.31 -11.60
C LYS A 227 -15.10 -33.45 -11.19
N ALA A 228 -14.53 -32.40 -10.57
CA ALA A 228 -13.14 -32.42 -10.17
C ALA A 228 -12.92 -32.99 -8.77
N ILE A 229 -13.98 -33.15 -7.97
CA ILE A 229 -13.88 -33.70 -6.62
C ILE A 229 -13.45 -35.16 -6.71
N GLY A 230 -12.39 -35.52 -5.99
CA GLY A 230 -11.86 -36.89 -5.90
C GLY A 230 -11.35 -37.20 -4.49
N GLY A 231 -10.82 -38.40 -4.31
CA GLY A 231 -10.35 -38.89 -3.00
C GLY A 231 -9.25 -38.03 -2.36
N ASN A 232 -8.51 -37.28 -3.16
CA ASN A 232 -7.42 -36.40 -2.70
C ASN A 232 -7.86 -34.93 -2.51
N THR A 233 -9.08 -34.58 -2.90
CA THR A 233 -9.58 -33.21 -2.75
C THR A 233 -9.83 -32.88 -1.28
N ARG A 234 -9.29 -31.77 -0.81
CA ARG A 234 -9.36 -31.33 0.60
C ARG A 234 -10.15 -30.03 0.80
N ALA A 235 -10.10 -29.13 -0.17
CA ALA A 235 -10.81 -27.87 -0.10
C ALA A 235 -11.07 -27.29 -1.49
N ILE A 236 -11.91 -26.30 -1.51
CA ILE A 236 -12.10 -25.37 -2.63
C ILE A 236 -11.56 -24.02 -2.18
N LEU A 237 -10.67 -23.42 -2.97
CA LEU A 237 -10.26 -22.04 -2.80
C LEU A 237 -11.04 -21.17 -3.79
N TRP A 238 -11.86 -20.28 -3.26
CA TRP A 238 -12.56 -19.24 -4.00
C TRP A 238 -11.83 -17.93 -3.80
N VAL A 239 -11.46 -17.25 -4.90
CA VAL A 239 -10.70 -16.00 -4.86
C VAL A 239 -11.49 -14.93 -5.57
N HIS A 240 -11.76 -13.82 -4.87
CA HIS A 240 -12.38 -12.65 -5.47
C HIS A 240 -11.43 -11.96 -6.46
N PRO A 241 -11.83 -11.69 -7.72
CA PRO A 241 -11.02 -10.98 -8.70
C PRO A 241 -10.92 -9.48 -8.38
N SER A 242 -10.27 -9.16 -7.27
CA SER A 242 -10.28 -7.82 -6.67
C SER A 242 -9.55 -6.74 -7.49
N ASN A 243 -8.67 -7.12 -8.43
CA ASN A 243 -7.81 -6.19 -9.18
C ASN A 243 -8.10 -6.13 -10.68
N PHE A 244 -9.09 -6.87 -11.18
CA PHE A 244 -9.55 -6.84 -12.57
C PHE A 244 -11.03 -7.21 -12.66
N GLU A 245 -11.66 -6.91 -13.79
CA GLU A 245 -13.03 -7.29 -14.10
C GLU A 245 -13.07 -8.12 -15.38
N VAL A 246 -13.92 -9.16 -15.39
CA VAL A 246 -14.21 -9.94 -16.60
C VAL A 246 -15.60 -9.56 -17.10
N ARG A 247 -15.68 -9.02 -18.31
CA ARG A 247 -16.93 -8.58 -18.95
C ARG A 247 -17.32 -9.48 -20.10
N GLY A 248 -18.61 -9.58 -20.38
CA GLY A 248 -19.16 -10.33 -21.51
C GLY A 248 -19.82 -11.63 -21.09
N PHE A 249 -19.52 -12.72 -21.82
CA PHE A 249 -20.08 -14.04 -21.54
C PHE A 249 -19.35 -14.72 -20.37
N THR A 250 -19.66 -14.30 -19.15
CA THR A 250 -19.03 -14.77 -17.93
C THR A 250 -20.01 -15.59 -17.08
N GLU A 251 -19.48 -16.51 -16.28
CA GLU A 251 -20.23 -17.29 -15.30
C GLU A 251 -19.27 -17.78 -14.20
N SER A 252 -19.60 -17.60 -12.95
CA SER A 252 -18.82 -18.08 -11.81
C SER A 252 -19.73 -18.65 -10.73
N ALA A 253 -19.31 -19.72 -10.06
CA ALA A 253 -20.00 -20.23 -8.89
C ALA A 253 -19.79 -19.30 -7.70
N SER A 254 -20.85 -19.03 -6.92
CA SER A 254 -20.79 -18.28 -5.68
C SER A 254 -20.23 -19.14 -4.54
N VAL A 255 -19.85 -18.49 -3.42
CA VAL A 255 -19.45 -19.19 -2.20
C VAL A 255 -20.58 -20.12 -1.74
N ALA A 256 -21.83 -19.65 -1.72
CA ALA A 256 -22.98 -20.44 -1.33
C ALA A 256 -23.20 -21.68 -2.21
N ASP A 257 -22.97 -21.57 -3.54
CA ASP A 257 -23.03 -22.74 -4.42
C ASP A 257 -21.96 -23.78 -4.05
N LEU A 258 -20.71 -23.31 -3.82
CA LEU A 258 -19.57 -24.17 -3.53
C LEU A 258 -19.68 -24.93 -2.21
N THR A 259 -20.27 -24.30 -1.19
CA THR A 259 -20.49 -24.94 0.13
C THR A 259 -21.44 -26.13 0.05
N SER A 260 -22.34 -26.16 -0.94
CA SER A 260 -23.24 -27.29 -1.19
C SER A 260 -22.53 -28.58 -1.58
N LEU A 261 -21.26 -28.51 -2.00
CA LEU A 261 -20.45 -29.67 -2.40
C LEU A 261 -19.86 -30.45 -1.22
N GLY A 262 -20.06 -29.98 0.03
CA GLY A 262 -19.63 -30.70 1.25
C GLY A 262 -18.12 -30.71 1.50
N LEU A 263 -17.37 -29.83 0.85
CA LEU A 263 -15.94 -29.61 1.10
C LEU A 263 -15.73 -28.27 1.80
N PRO A 264 -14.66 -28.11 2.59
CA PRO A 264 -14.27 -26.81 3.11
C PRO A 264 -14.07 -25.80 1.99
N VAL A 265 -14.71 -24.64 2.10
CA VAL A 265 -14.53 -23.51 1.17
C VAL A 265 -13.70 -22.44 1.86
N ILE A 266 -12.55 -22.11 1.31
CA ILE A 266 -11.70 -21.00 1.71
C ILE A 266 -12.02 -19.86 0.75
N ALA A 267 -12.64 -18.78 1.26
CA ALA A 267 -12.95 -17.59 0.47
C ALA A 267 -11.92 -16.49 0.73
N ASP A 268 -11.06 -16.23 -0.26
CA ASP A 268 -10.16 -15.08 -0.25
C ASP A 268 -10.88 -13.88 -0.86
N VAL A 269 -11.47 -13.02 -0.02
CA VAL A 269 -12.14 -11.79 -0.45
C VAL A 269 -11.15 -10.63 -0.58
N GLY A 270 -9.97 -10.76 -0.02
CA GLY A 270 -8.83 -9.85 -0.19
C GLY A 270 -8.98 -8.43 0.32
N SER A 271 -10.10 -7.77 0.10
CA SER A 271 -10.29 -6.33 0.36
C SER A 271 -10.63 -5.96 1.81
N GLY A 272 -11.33 -6.85 2.53
CA GLY A 272 -11.72 -6.63 3.92
C GLY A 272 -12.88 -5.64 4.10
N ALA A 273 -13.78 -5.52 3.13
CA ALA A 273 -14.97 -4.68 3.26
C ALA A 273 -15.91 -5.23 4.35
N LEU A 274 -16.18 -4.44 5.39
CA LEU A 274 -17.20 -4.70 6.41
C LEU A 274 -18.48 -3.85 6.18
N LEU A 275 -18.36 -2.72 5.48
CA LEU A 275 -19.49 -1.90 5.06
C LEU A 275 -19.74 -2.06 3.56
N PRO A 276 -20.96 -1.78 3.07
CA PRO A 276 -21.26 -1.79 1.63
C PRO A 276 -20.43 -0.73 0.90
N LEU A 277 -19.62 -1.16 -0.07
CA LEU A 277 -18.81 -0.31 -0.94
C LEU A 277 -18.91 -0.86 -2.37
N GLY A 278 -19.71 -0.24 -3.23
CA GLY A 278 -19.99 -0.74 -4.57
C GLY A 278 -20.41 -2.21 -4.56
N ASP A 279 -19.86 -2.98 -5.48
CA ASP A 279 -20.12 -4.42 -5.64
C ASP A 279 -19.08 -5.31 -4.89
N GLU A 280 -18.29 -4.74 -3.99
CA GLU A 280 -17.27 -5.48 -3.25
C GLU A 280 -17.91 -6.49 -2.29
N PRO A 281 -17.46 -7.76 -2.29
CA PRO A 281 -17.98 -8.77 -1.38
C PRO A 281 -17.64 -8.42 0.06
N ARG A 282 -18.65 -8.43 0.93
CA ARG A 282 -18.43 -8.23 2.36
C ARG A 282 -17.99 -9.52 3.03
N VAL A 283 -17.10 -9.38 4.01
CA VAL A 283 -16.60 -10.50 4.84
C VAL A 283 -17.77 -11.26 5.49
N GLU A 284 -18.69 -10.54 6.14
CA GLU A 284 -19.91 -11.09 6.75
C GLU A 284 -20.76 -11.88 5.75
N GLY A 285 -20.83 -11.40 4.49
CA GLY A 285 -21.56 -12.09 3.42
C GLY A 285 -20.98 -13.47 3.15
N ALA A 286 -19.68 -13.57 2.98
CA ALA A 286 -19.00 -14.84 2.72
C ALA A 286 -19.11 -15.82 3.91
N VAL A 287 -19.07 -15.31 5.16
CA VAL A 287 -19.31 -16.13 6.36
C VAL A 287 -20.76 -16.67 6.36
N ARG A 288 -21.76 -15.81 6.10
CA ARG A 288 -23.17 -16.19 6.03
C ARG A 288 -23.45 -17.18 4.90
N ASP A 289 -22.73 -17.10 3.79
CA ASP A 289 -22.82 -18.01 2.65
C ASP A 289 -22.16 -19.39 2.95
N GLY A 290 -21.62 -19.57 4.16
CA GLY A 290 -21.12 -20.84 4.66
C GLY A 290 -19.64 -21.12 4.35
N ALA A 291 -18.84 -20.11 3.99
CA ALA A 291 -17.41 -20.31 3.84
C ALA A 291 -16.79 -20.84 5.16
N SER A 292 -16.02 -21.92 5.07
CA SER A 292 -15.33 -22.49 6.23
C SER A 292 -14.24 -21.55 6.76
N LEU A 293 -13.59 -20.82 5.85
CA LEU A 293 -12.64 -19.74 6.16
C LEU A 293 -12.86 -18.56 5.19
N VAL A 294 -12.84 -17.34 5.71
CA VAL A 294 -12.80 -16.11 4.92
C VAL A 294 -11.52 -15.36 5.23
N LEU A 295 -10.74 -15.02 4.19
CA LEU A 295 -9.44 -14.39 4.30
C LEU A 295 -9.48 -12.97 3.73
N PHE A 296 -8.83 -12.01 4.39
CA PHE A 296 -8.78 -10.62 3.93
C PHE A 296 -7.63 -9.81 4.53
N SER A 297 -7.38 -8.65 3.93
CA SER A 297 -6.34 -7.70 4.35
C SER A 297 -6.90 -6.64 5.30
N GLY A 298 -6.08 -6.22 6.28
CA GLY A 298 -6.44 -5.12 7.18
C GLY A 298 -6.19 -3.73 6.58
N ASP A 299 -5.22 -3.58 5.68
CA ASP A 299 -4.72 -2.32 5.13
C ASP A 299 -5.36 -1.90 3.80
N LYS A 300 -6.56 -2.43 3.51
CA LYS A 300 -7.35 -2.06 2.33
C LYS A 300 -8.68 -1.44 2.74
N LEU A 301 -9.81 -1.98 2.28
CA LEU A 301 -11.14 -1.41 2.57
C LEU A 301 -11.55 -1.50 4.04
N LEU A 302 -10.90 -2.35 4.83
CA LEU A 302 -11.06 -2.33 6.28
C LEU A 302 -10.60 -0.99 6.90
N GLY A 303 -9.64 -0.31 6.29
CA GLY A 303 -9.15 0.98 6.79
C GLY A 303 -8.18 0.88 7.97
N GLY A 304 -7.61 -0.28 8.22
CA GLY A 304 -6.72 -0.58 9.35
C GLY A 304 -5.25 -0.78 8.98
N PRO A 305 -4.47 -1.40 9.87
CA PRO A 305 -3.06 -1.73 9.63
C PRO A 305 -2.89 -2.88 8.65
N GLN A 306 -1.67 -3.05 8.10
CA GLN A 306 -1.33 -4.26 7.39
C GLN A 306 -1.50 -5.47 8.31
N ALA A 307 -2.46 -6.32 7.97
CA ALA A 307 -2.74 -7.57 8.63
C ALA A 307 -3.31 -8.56 7.62
N GLY A 308 -3.11 -9.85 7.87
CA GLY A 308 -3.88 -10.94 7.27
C GLY A 308 -4.88 -11.45 8.30
N ILE A 309 -6.13 -11.44 7.96
CA ILE A 309 -7.21 -11.82 8.87
C ILE A 309 -7.90 -13.05 8.28
N ALA A 310 -8.07 -14.07 9.11
CA ALA A 310 -8.87 -15.25 8.82
C ALA A 310 -10.02 -15.31 9.83
N VAL A 311 -11.24 -15.44 9.34
CA VAL A 311 -12.44 -15.67 10.16
C VAL A 311 -13.17 -16.90 9.63
N GLY A 312 -13.89 -17.62 10.47
CA GLY A 312 -14.67 -18.78 10.02
C GLY A 312 -14.93 -19.80 11.12
N GLU A 313 -14.99 -21.06 10.72
CA GLU A 313 -15.25 -22.19 11.62
C GLU A 313 -14.12 -22.39 12.63
N GLY A 314 -14.47 -22.59 13.89
CA GLY A 314 -13.52 -22.73 15.00
C GLY A 314 -12.53 -23.88 14.84
N CYS A 315 -12.92 -24.98 14.17
CA CYS A 315 -12.05 -26.13 13.90
C CYS A 315 -10.87 -25.73 12.99
N TRP A 316 -11.13 -25.00 11.91
CA TRP A 316 -10.10 -24.56 10.94
C TRP A 316 -9.22 -23.45 11.52
N ILE A 317 -9.80 -22.47 12.21
CA ILE A 317 -9.03 -21.46 12.92
C ILE A 317 -8.11 -22.10 13.98
N SER A 318 -8.61 -23.10 14.71
CA SER A 318 -7.79 -23.86 15.65
C SER A 318 -6.68 -24.66 14.98
N ALA A 319 -6.93 -25.26 13.82
CA ALA A 319 -5.89 -25.93 13.01
C ALA A 319 -4.81 -24.93 12.57
N MET A 320 -5.21 -23.76 12.05
CA MET A 320 -4.28 -22.69 11.69
C MET A 320 -3.41 -22.24 12.89
N ARG A 321 -4.00 -22.04 14.08
CA ARG A 321 -3.26 -21.63 15.29
C ARG A 321 -2.21 -22.66 15.72
N ARG A 322 -2.49 -23.96 15.55
CA ARG A 322 -1.55 -25.03 15.90
C ARG A 322 -0.44 -25.22 14.87
N HIS A 323 -0.64 -24.76 13.64
CA HIS A 323 0.33 -24.94 12.57
C HIS A 323 1.63 -24.14 12.86
N PRO A 324 2.84 -24.69 12.64
CA PRO A 324 4.11 -24.01 12.92
C PRO A 324 4.25 -22.64 12.24
N LEU A 325 3.70 -22.47 11.04
CA LEU A 325 3.69 -21.19 10.31
C LEU A 325 2.96 -20.08 11.07
N ALA A 326 1.99 -20.39 11.94
CA ALA A 326 1.29 -19.36 12.73
C ALA A 326 2.26 -18.56 13.60
N ARG A 327 3.35 -19.18 14.06
CA ARG A 327 4.38 -18.48 14.83
C ARG A 327 5.26 -17.60 13.92
N ALA A 328 5.60 -18.06 12.74
CA ALA A 328 6.41 -17.31 11.77
C ALA A 328 5.66 -16.09 11.20
N LEU A 329 4.34 -16.22 11.04
CA LEU A 329 3.46 -15.21 10.46
C LEU A 329 2.76 -14.32 11.51
N ARG A 330 3.17 -14.39 12.76
CA ARG A 330 2.49 -13.77 13.87
C ARG A 330 2.53 -12.25 13.82
N ALA A 331 1.35 -11.61 13.90
CA ALA A 331 1.23 -10.17 14.03
C ALA A 331 1.87 -9.66 15.32
N ASP A 332 2.50 -8.49 15.26
CA ASP A 332 3.11 -7.81 16.41
C ASP A 332 2.07 -7.01 17.22
N LYS A 333 2.49 -6.46 18.37
CA LYS A 333 1.61 -5.72 19.27
C LYS A 333 1.13 -4.39 18.67
N LEU A 334 1.89 -3.76 17.78
CA LEU A 334 1.51 -2.47 17.17
C LEU A 334 0.40 -2.68 16.14
N CYS A 335 0.55 -3.73 15.33
CA CYS A 335 -0.49 -4.15 14.40
C CYS A 335 -1.80 -4.50 15.14
N LEU A 336 -1.72 -5.28 16.24
CA LEU A 336 -2.91 -5.66 16.99
C LEU A 336 -3.59 -4.46 17.66
N ALA A 337 -2.84 -3.53 18.24
CA ALA A 337 -3.39 -2.30 18.83
C ALA A 337 -4.10 -1.43 17.79
N ALA A 338 -3.49 -1.24 16.62
CA ALA A 338 -4.12 -0.50 15.53
C ALA A 338 -5.38 -1.19 15.01
N LEU A 339 -5.33 -2.52 14.87
CA LEU A 339 -6.46 -3.31 14.39
C LEU A 339 -7.64 -3.27 15.39
N GLU A 340 -7.37 -3.44 16.68
CA GLU A 340 -8.37 -3.36 17.74
C GLU A 340 -9.08 -1.99 17.72
N ALA A 341 -8.32 -0.89 17.64
CA ALA A 341 -8.87 0.45 17.55
C ALA A 341 -9.72 0.65 16.27
N THR A 342 -9.25 0.12 15.13
CA THR A 342 -9.99 0.16 13.86
C THR A 342 -11.31 -0.59 13.95
N LEU A 343 -11.31 -1.82 14.48
CA LEU A 343 -12.52 -2.64 14.65
C LEU A 343 -13.50 -2.02 15.66
N GLY A 344 -12.98 -1.34 16.69
CA GLY A 344 -13.79 -0.59 17.64
C GLY A 344 -14.65 0.48 16.96
N ALA A 345 -14.10 1.23 15.98
CA ALA A 345 -14.85 2.22 15.24
C ALA A 345 -16.03 1.61 14.44
N TYR A 346 -15.87 0.39 13.91
CA TYR A 346 -16.97 -0.33 13.27
C TYR A 346 -18.09 -0.72 14.24
N LEU A 347 -17.73 -1.23 15.43
CA LEU A 347 -18.73 -1.61 16.44
C LEU A 347 -19.46 -0.40 17.01
N GLU A 348 -18.79 0.71 17.17
CA GLU A 348 -19.37 1.97 17.62
C GLU A 348 -20.19 2.68 16.54
N GLY A 349 -20.08 2.23 15.26
CA GLY A 349 -20.80 2.81 14.13
C GLY A 349 -20.17 4.09 13.59
N THR A 350 -18.98 4.44 14.01
CA THR A 350 -18.25 5.69 13.66
C THR A 350 -17.21 5.48 12.56
N ALA A 351 -17.10 4.27 12.00
CA ALA A 351 -16.05 3.90 11.05
C ALA A 351 -15.98 4.79 9.81
N ARG A 352 -17.13 5.30 9.32
CA ARG A 352 -17.17 6.14 8.11
C ARG A 352 -16.50 7.49 8.31
N GLU A 353 -16.63 8.03 9.49
CA GLU A 353 -16.12 9.35 9.89
C GLU A 353 -14.70 9.27 10.44
N GLU A 354 -14.37 8.19 11.19
CA GLU A 354 -13.08 8.06 11.86
C GLU A 354 -11.98 7.44 10.99
N LEU A 355 -12.33 6.57 10.04
CA LEU A 355 -11.34 5.87 9.23
C LEU A 355 -11.07 6.63 7.93
N PRO A 356 -9.86 7.21 7.74
CA PRO A 356 -9.57 8.06 6.58
C PRO A 356 -9.88 7.41 5.23
N THR A 357 -9.66 6.09 5.11
CA THR A 357 -10.02 5.33 3.92
C THR A 357 -11.52 5.43 3.63
N LEU A 358 -12.37 5.19 4.63
CA LEU A 358 -13.82 5.22 4.44
C LEU A 358 -14.36 6.63 4.27
N GLU A 359 -13.81 7.60 4.99
CA GLU A 359 -14.12 9.03 4.82
C GLU A 359 -13.89 9.45 3.36
N MET A 360 -12.72 9.14 2.78
CA MET A 360 -12.41 9.42 1.38
C MET A 360 -13.40 8.78 0.39
N PHE A 361 -13.98 7.64 0.70
CA PHE A 361 -15.03 7.03 -0.13
C PHE A 361 -16.35 7.80 -0.07
N HIS A 362 -16.68 8.40 1.08
CA HIS A 362 -18.00 8.96 1.37
C HIS A 362 -18.06 10.49 1.31
N VAL A 363 -16.92 11.20 1.32
CA VAL A 363 -16.90 12.68 1.28
C VAL A 363 -17.69 13.20 0.06
N PRO A 364 -18.67 14.13 0.28
CA PRO A 364 -19.48 14.69 -0.79
C PRO A 364 -18.65 15.53 -1.78
N VAL A 365 -19.09 15.56 -3.05
CA VAL A 365 -18.39 16.36 -4.09
C VAL A 365 -18.43 17.84 -3.80
N GLU A 366 -19.47 18.31 -3.13
CA GLU A 366 -19.65 19.70 -2.72
C GLU A 366 -18.54 20.14 -1.75
N GLU A 367 -18.22 19.31 -0.78
CA GLU A 367 -17.11 19.56 0.16
C GLU A 367 -15.75 19.54 -0.54
N LEU A 368 -15.56 18.58 -1.47
CA LEU A 368 -14.35 18.56 -2.30
C LEU A 368 -14.22 19.82 -3.16
N ARG A 369 -15.33 20.41 -3.60
CA ARG A 369 -15.32 21.66 -4.36
C ARG A 369 -14.82 22.82 -3.52
N GLU A 370 -15.33 22.96 -2.30
CA GLU A 370 -14.87 24.01 -1.38
C GLU A 370 -13.37 23.88 -1.10
N ARG A 371 -12.87 22.68 -0.84
CA ARG A 371 -11.44 22.41 -0.65
C ARG A 371 -10.61 22.72 -1.91
N ALA A 372 -11.09 22.31 -3.08
CA ALA A 372 -10.40 22.52 -4.35
C ALA A 372 -10.34 24.03 -4.71
N ASP A 373 -11.43 24.77 -4.49
CA ASP A 373 -11.49 26.22 -4.79
C ASP A 373 -10.56 27.00 -3.86
N LEU A 374 -10.49 26.65 -2.57
CA LEU A 374 -9.55 27.25 -1.60
C LEU A 374 -8.10 26.98 -2.01
N LEU A 375 -7.75 25.73 -2.27
CA LEU A 375 -6.41 25.34 -2.70
C LEU A 375 -6.02 26.02 -4.01
N ALA A 376 -6.92 26.07 -5.00
CA ALA A 376 -6.66 26.76 -6.27
C ALA A 376 -6.41 28.25 -6.07
N GLY A 377 -7.18 28.92 -5.19
CA GLY A 377 -6.98 30.32 -4.83
C GLY A 377 -5.60 30.58 -4.20
N ASP A 378 -5.13 29.69 -3.35
CA ASP A 378 -3.79 29.78 -2.75
C ASP A 378 -2.70 29.55 -3.79
N LEU A 379 -2.84 28.50 -4.63
CA LEU A 379 -1.87 28.18 -5.66
C LEU A 379 -1.79 29.26 -6.75
N ALA A 380 -2.89 29.85 -7.15
CA ALA A 380 -2.91 30.92 -8.16
C ALA A 380 -2.07 32.16 -7.75
N ARG A 381 -1.90 32.38 -6.44
CA ARG A 381 -1.07 33.50 -5.92
C ARG A 381 0.43 33.19 -5.96
N ILE A 382 0.83 31.94 -5.97
CA ILE A 382 2.23 31.53 -5.78
C ILE A 382 2.82 30.78 -6.98
N ALA A 383 2.01 30.11 -7.78
CA ALA A 383 2.45 29.33 -8.93
C ALA A 383 2.67 30.22 -10.17
N VAL A 384 3.60 31.16 -10.07
CA VAL A 384 3.90 32.13 -11.15
C VAL A 384 4.32 31.38 -12.43
N GLY A 385 3.66 31.71 -13.54
CA GLY A 385 3.91 31.07 -14.85
C GLY A 385 3.10 29.79 -15.09
N PHE A 386 2.23 29.40 -14.17
CA PHE A 386 1.28 28.29 -14.35
C PHE A 386 -0.16 28.81 -14.36
N GLU A 387 -0.97 28.25 -15.24
CA GLU A 387 -2.42 28.40 -15.17
C GLU A 387 -2.98 27.47 -14.09
N VAL A 388 -3.80 28.01 -13.19
CA VAL A 388 -4.43 27.23 -12.12
C VAL A 388 -5.94 27.22 -12.34
N ASP A 389 -6.54 26.03 -12.40
CA ASP A 389 -7.99 25.86 -12.51
C ASP A 389 -8.48 24.65 -11.72
N VAL A 390 -9.76 24.65 -11.32
CA VAL A 390 -10.45 23.53 -10.71
C VAL A 390 -11.25 22.78 -11.76
N THR A 391 -11.14 21.46 -11.77
CA THR A 391 -11.82 20.62 -12.78
C THR A 391 -12.41 19.35 -12.15
N PRO A 392 -13.53 18.84 -12.70
CA PRO A 392 -13.97 17.50 -12.36
C PRO A 392 -12.89 16.46 -12.60
N SER A 393 -12.75 15.53 -11.68
CA SER A 393 -11.82 14.43 -11.69
C SER A 393 -12.51 13.12 -11.35
N VAL A 394 -11.82 12.03 -11.55
CA VAL A 394 -12.27 10.70 -11.16
C VAL A 394 -11.23 10.10 -10.23
N ALA A 395 -11.61 9.88 -8.99
CA ALA A 395 -10.83 9.12 -8.03
C ALA A 395 -11.15 7.63 -8.13
N ARG A 396 -10.27 6.80 -7.59
CA ARG A 396 -10.36 5.35 -7.63
C ARG A 396 -9.94 4.73 -6.32
N SER A 397 -10.48 3.54 -6.04
CA SER A 397 -10.08 2.79 -4.85
C SER A 397 -8.58 2.48 -4.87
N GLY A 398 -8.07 1.82 -5.88
CA GLY A 398 -6.67 1.34 -5.91
C GLY A 398 -6.43 0.11 -5.04
N GLY A 399 -5.17 -0.24 -4.82
CA GLY A 399 -4.75 -1.34 -3.94
C GLY A 399 -5.23 -2.73 -4.36
N GLY A 400 -5.73 -2.89 -5.59
CA GLY A 400 -6.35 -4.13 -6.05
C GLY A 400 -7.72 -4.36 -5.39
N THR A 401 -8.53 -3.30 -5.26
CA THR A 401 -9.91 -3.34 -4.78
C THR A 401 -10.78 -2.49 -5.69
N LEU A 402 -12.03 -2.89 -5.93
CA LEU A 402 -13.00 -2.13 -6.72
C LEU A 402 -12.41 -1.61 -8.05
N PRO A 403 -11.93 -2.48 -8.95
CA PRO A 403 -11.06 -2.11 -10.07
C PRO A 403 -11.72 -1.15 -11.08
N VAL A 404 -13.03 -1.15 -11.16
CA VAL A 404 -13.82 -0.31 -12.10
C VAL A 404 -14.69 0.72 -11.40
N HIS A 405 -14.64 0.79 -10.07
CA HIS A 405 -15.45 1.75 -9.33
C HIS A 405 -14.81 3.14 -9.41
N GLU A 406 -15.53 4.05 -10.03
CA GLU A 406 -15.14 5.44 -10.21
C GLU A 406 -15.89 6.32 -9.20
N LEU A 407 -15.14 7.16 -8.49
CA LEU A 407 -15.67 8.11 -7.53
C LEU A 407 -15.60 9.51 -8.15
N PRO A 408 -16.73 10.23 -8.28
CA PRO A 408 -16.70 11.63 -8.68
C PRO A 408 -15.77 12.43 -7.76
N SER A 409 -14.83 13.17 -8.33
CA SER A 409 -13.84 13.95 -7.58
C SER A 409 -13.58 15.31 -8.22
N LEU A 410 -12.73 16.11 -7.59
CA LEU A 410 -12.24 17.38 -8.10
C LEU A 410 -10.71 17.41 -7.98
N ALA A 411 -10.09 18.03 -8.96
CA ALA A 411 -8.66 18.28 -8.93
C ALA A 411 -8.34 19.74 -9.21
N VAL A 412 -7.33 20.25 -8.54
CA VAL A 412 -6.65 21.48 -8.94
C VAL A 412 -5.61 21.15 -10.00
N ARG A 413 -5.68 21.80 -11.17
CA ARG A 413 -4.72 21.59 -12.24
C ARG A 413 -3.76 22.76 -12.35
N LEU A 414 -2.50 22.46 -12.61
CA LEU A 414 -1.48 23.42 -12.95
C LEU A 414 -1.04 23.13 -14.40
N GLY A 415 -1.29 24.10 -15.30
CA GLY A 415 -0.93 24.02 -16.71
C GLY A 415 0.14 25.04 -17.05
N GLY A 416 1.02 24.71 -18.01
CA GLY A 416 2.08 25.62 -18.45
C GLY A 416 3.27 24.85 -19.00
N ASP A 417 4.32 25.58 -19.40
CA ASP A 417 5.57 24.98 -19.82
C ASP A 417 6.24 24.26 -18.63
N ASN A 418 6.87 23.11 -18.89
CA ASN A 418 7.65 22.37 -17.88
C ASN A 418 6.87 21.74 -16.70
N VAL A 419 5.63 21.30 -16.93
CA VAL A 419 4.79 20.62 -15.92
C VAL A 419 5.49 19.39 -15.33
N GLU A 420 6.23 18.64 -16.12
CA GLU A 420 7.03 17.49 -15.68
C GLU A 420 8.12 17.89 -14.67
N VAL A 421 8.76 19.04 -14.93
CA VAL A 421 9.78 19.60 -14.02
C VAL A 421 9.12 20.03 -12.70
N LEU A 422 7.94 20.66 -12.76
CA LEU A 422 7.17 21.01 -11.58
C LEU A 422 6.83 19.76 -10.76
N ALA A 423 6.29 18.73 -11.41
CA ALA A 423 5.96 17.46 -10.76
C ALA A 423 7.19 16.80 -10.12
N ALA A 424 8.35 16.85 -10.78
CA ALA A 424 9.60 16.34 -10.24
C ALA A 424 10.06 17.13 -9.00
N ARG A 425 9.94 18.47 -9.02
CA ARG A 425 10.26 19.34 -7.88
C ARG A 425 9.33 19.08 -6.69
N LEU A 426 8.03 18.95 -6.93
CA LEU A 426 7.06 18.61 -5.88
C LEU A 426 7.39 17.28 -5.18
N ARG A 427 7.83 16.28 -5.93
CA ARG A 427 8.31 15.02 -5.33
C ARG A 427 9.62 15.16 -4.55
N ALA A 428 10.39 16.20 -4.84
CA ALA A 428 11.67 16.50 -4.17
C ALA A 428 11.52 17.48 -3.00
N ALA A 429 10.33 18.08 -2.78
CA ALA A 429 10.05 19.02 -1.72
C ALA A 429 10.29 18.43 -0.31
N GLU A 430 10.34 19.28 0.71
CA GLU A 430 10.51 18.84 2.10
C GLU A 430 9.43 17.84 2.51
N VAL A 431 8.17 18.11 2.20
CA VAL A 431 7.07 17.14 2.20
C VAL A 431 6.72 16.86 0.74
N PRO A 432 7.10 15.68 0.20
CA PRO A 432 6.81 15.35 -1.19
C PRO A 432 5.31 15.35 -1.49
N VAL A 433 4.95 15.92 -2.64
CA VAL A 433 3.59 15.86 -3.17
C VAL A 433 3.58 15.03 -4.44
N VAL A 434 2.71 14.02 -4.48
CA VAL A 434 2.53 13.13 -5.63
C VAL A 434 1.16 13.39 -6.25
N GLY A 435 1.16 14.02 -7.42
CA GLY A 435 0.00 14.20 -8.28
C GLY A 435 0.09 13.36 -9.54
N ARG A 436 -0.87 13.52 -10.45
CA ARG A 436 -0.87 12.90 -11.78
C ARG A 436 -0.46 13.91 -12.85
N VAL A 437 0.38 13.52 -13.80
CA VAL A 437 0.63 14.32 -15.00
C VAL A 437 -0.14 13.71 -16.17
N GLY A 438 -0.89 14.53 -16.85
CA GLY A 438 -1.69 14.14 -18.01
C GLY A 438 -2.20 15.37 -18.74
N GLU A 439 -2.41 15.25 -20.07
CA GLU A 439 -2.92 16.32 -20.92
C GLU A 439 -2.10 17.63 -20.83
N GLY A 440 -0.78 17.53 -20.60
CA GLY A 440 0.09 18.69 -20.42
C GLY A 440 -0.15 19.49 -19.13
N ARG A 441 -0.79 18.87 -18.13
CA ARG A 441 -1.11 19.49 -16.85
C ARG A 441 -0.75 18.58 -15.69
N LEU A 442 -0.42 19.17 -14.56
CA LEU A 442 -0.32 18.47 -13.27
C LEU A 442 -1.68 18.54 -12.57
N TRP A 443 -2.18 17.39 -12.17
CA TRP A 443 -3.46 17.23 -11.49
C TRP A 443 -3.22 16.90 -10.02
N LEU A 444 -3.78 17.69 -9.14
CA LEU A 444 -3.77 17.49 -7.70
C LEU A 444 -5.21 17.20 -7.24
N ASP A 445 -5.54 15.93 -7.12
CA ASP A 445 -6.87 15.47 -6.74
C ASP A 445 -7.07 15.66 -5.23
N VAL A 446 -8.12 16.41 -4.84
CA VAL A 446 -8.32 16.79 -3.44
C VAL A 446 -8.98 15.70 -2.58
N ARG A 447 -9.57 14.64 -3.21
CA ARG A 447 -10.21 13.55 -2.45
C ARG A 447 -9.24 12.78 -1.56
N THR A 448 -7.99 12.67 -1.98
CA THR A 448 -6.97 11.89 -1.28
C THR A 448 -6.05 12.73 -0.39
N LEU A 449 -6.32 14.03 -0.27
CA LEU A 449 -5.63 14.90 0.67
C LEU A 449 -6.18 14.68 2.09
N LEU A 450 -5.30 14.47 3.03
CA LEU A 450 -5.61 14.37 4.45
C LEU A 450 -5.62 15.79 5.09
N PRO A 451 -6.18 15.97 6.28
CA PRO A 451 -6.12 17.25 7.00
C PRO A 451 -4.68 17.78 7.11
N GLY A 452 -4.46 19.02 6.69
CA GLY A 452 -3.14 19.68 6.67
C GLY A 452 -2.26 19.28 5.46
N ASP A 453 -2.80 18.58 4.46
CA ASP A 453 -2.07 18.32 3.22
C ASP A 453 -2.16 19.48 2.23
N GLU A 454 -3.22 20.29 2.30
CA GLU A 454 -3.36 21.50 1.47
C GLU A 454 -2.23 22.49 1.74
N GLU A 455 -1.91 22.75 3.01
CA GLU A 455 -0.79 23.61 3.39
C GLU A 455 0.55 23.06 2.92
N ALA A 456 0.73 21.72 3.02
CA ALA A 456 1.95 21.08 2.54
C ALA A 456 2.08 21.18 1.00
N VAL A 457 0.96 21.09 0.25
CA VAL A 457 0.95 21.32 -1.20
C VAL A 457 1.36 22.76 -1.52
N VAL A 458 0.81 23.74 -0.81
CA VAL A 458 1.14 25.16 -1.00
C VAL A 458 2.63 25.41 -0.76
N GLU A 459 3.21 24.89 0.32
CA GLU A 459 4.64 25.04 0.60
C GLU A 459 5.51 24.33 -0.47
N ALA A 460 5.16 23.13 -0.88
CA ALA A 460 5.88 22.42 -1.93
C ALA A 460 5.87 23.19 -3.27
N VAL A 461 4.75 23.82 -3.63
CA VAL A 461 4.67 24.65 -4.84
C VAL A 461 5.52 25.92 -4.72
N LYS A 462 5.56 26.57 -3.54
CA LYS A 462 6.45 27.73 -3.27
C LYS A 462 7.93 27.33 -3.45
N GLU A 463 8.35 26.21 -2.84
CA GLU A 463 9.72 25.68 -2.99
C GLU A 463 10.06 25.42 -4.47
N ALA A 464 9.13 24.79 -5.20
CA ALA A 464 9.30 24.47 -6.61
C ALA A 464 9.40 25.72 -7.50
N ALA A 465 8.63 26.78 -7.20
CA ALA A 465 8.63 28.06 -7.92
C ALA A 465 9.92 28.87 -7.64
N ALA A 466 10.37 28.90 -6.37
CA ALA A 466 11.60 29.60 -5.99
C ALA A 466 12.83 29.04 -6.70
N GLY A 467 12.92 27.72 -6.87
CA GLY A 467 13.98 27.05 -7.62
C GLY A 467 13.95 27.32 -9.15
N ALA A 468 12.82 27.78 -9.70
CA ALA A 468 12.71 28.16 -11.11
C ALA A 468 13.31 29.56 -11.38
N ALA A 469 13.14 30.48 -10.45
CA ALA A 469 13.67 31.85 -10.57
C ALA A 469 15.21 31.88 -10.47
N GLY A 470 15.81 30.97 -9.71
CA GLY A 470 17.28 30.86 -9.57
C GLY A 470 18.00 30.29 -10.80
N SER A 471 17.31 29.54 -11.67
CA SER A 471 17.91 28.94 -12.87
C SER A 471 17.77 29.81 -14.14
N ALA A 472 16.97 30.87 -14.08
CA ALA A 472 16.77 31.82 -15.21
C ALA A 472 17.67 33.06 -15.14
N GLY A 473 18.49 33.20 -14.10
CA GLY A 473 19.38 34.34 -13.83
C GLY A 473 20.89 34.02 -13.85
N GLY A 474 21.27 32.87 -14.38
CA GLY A 474 22.66 32.45 -14.48
C GLY A 474 23.14 32.37 -15.95
#